data_eec410cd52b6c78581a9a73e3d1ed877
#
_entry.id   eec410cd52b6c78581a9a73e3d1ed877
#
_cell.length_a   1.000
_cell.length_b   1.000
_cell.length_c   1.000
_cell.angle_alpha   90.00
_cell.angle_beta   90.00
_cell.angle_gamma   90.00
#
_symmetry.space_group_name_H-M   'P 1'
#
loop_
_entity.id
_entity.type
_entity.pdbx_description
1 polymer ?
#
loop_
_entity_poly.entity_id
_entity_poly.type
_entity_poly.pdbx_seq_one_letter_code
_entity_poly.pdbx_strand_id
1 'polypeptide(L)'
;YLAADSSDVKAATDPRREQNFRWHNMGLTNQASVDTEYPVEFLYREVLGPDALMEALSFFLVRVPQRDAQDDRPERPAFTLFPRYHQSRTVRKVAESISEHFAASGDIGHKYLINHSAGSGKTLTMCWLADRLHSLFKPGTSEKLVDMVFILTDRKSLDTNVREDLENFTHLKEVVGLARK
;
A
#
# COMPACT_ATOMS: atom_id res chain seq x y z
N TYR A 1 -2.03 -13.72 7.47
CA TYR A 1 -1.22 -14.85 7.90
C TYR A 1 0.23 -14.58 7.58
N LEU A 2 1.10 -14.85 8.55
CA LEU A 2 2.56 -14.80 8.41
C LEU A 2 3.11 -16.21 8.65
N ALA A 3 4.03 -16.62 7.81
CA ALA A 3 4.83 -17.83 7.97
C ALA A 3 6.30 -17.41 7.99
N ALA A 4 7.02 -17.81 9.01
CA ALA A 4 8.43 -17.46 9.18
C ALA A 4 9.23 -18.70 9.60
N ASP A 5 10.44 -18.78 9.10
CA ASP A 5 11.49 -19.67 9.62
C ASP A 5 12.68 -18.82 10.13
N SER A 6 13.85 -19.41 10.28
CA SER A 6 15.04 -18.69 10.76
C SER A 6 15.61 -17.66 9.77
N SER A 7 15.22 -17.71 8.50
CA SER A 7 15.81 -16.91 7.42
C SER A 7 14.80 -16.11 6.61
N ASP A 8 13.55 -16.56 6.54
CA ASP A 8 12.56 -16.06 5.60
C ASP A 8 11.22 -15.78 6.24
N VAL A 9 10.55 -14.74 5.75
CA VAL A 9 9.18 -14.41 6.10
C VAL A 9 8.32 -14.36 4.85
N LYS A 10 7.16 -15.02 4.88
CA LYS A 10 6.15 -14.98 3.83
C LYS A 10 4.81 -14.53 4.39
N ALA A 11 4.05 -13.78 3.63
CA ALA A 11 2.72 -13.31 4.01
C ALA A 11 1.65 -13.76 3.01
N ALA A 12 0.46 -14.06 3.50
CA ALA A 12 -0.72 -14.35 2.70
C ALA A 12 -1.99 -13.84 3.39
N THR A 13 -2.98 -13.45 2.61
CA THR A 13 -4.32 -13.13 3.11
C THR A 13 -5.23 -14.37 3.17
N ASP A 14 -4.91 -15.39 2.38
CA ASP A 14 -5.58 -16.71 2.37
C ASP A 14 -4.52 -17.81 2.50
N PRO A 15 -4.47 -18.56 3.62
CA PRO A 15 -3.44 -19.57 3.88
C PRO A 15 -3.72 -20.94 3.24
N ARG A 16 -4.89 -21.13 2.61
CA ARG A 16 -5.32 -22.45 2.10
C ARG A 16 -4.45 -23.01 0.99
N ARG A 17 -3.64 -22.18 0.35
CA ARG A 17 -2.75 -22.60 -0.74
C ARG A 17 -1.37 -21.98 -0.55
N GLU A 18 -0.33 -22.80 -0.63
CA GLU A 18 1.06 -22.33 -0.51
C GLU A 18 1.40 -21.22 -1.52
N GLN A 19 0.88 -21.35 -2.74
CA GLN A 19 1.10 -20.33 -3.79
C GLN A 19 0.54 -18.94 -3.48
N ASN A 20 -0.30 -18.79 -2.44
CA ASN A 20 -0.81 -17.50 -1.99
C ASN A 20 0.21 -16.74 -1.15
N PHE A 21 1.19 -17.44 -0.59
CA PHE A 21 2.24 -16.84 0.21
C PHE A 21 3.24 -16.08 -0.66
N ARG A 22 3.55 -14.87 -0.27
CA ARG A 22 4.53 -13.99 -0.94
C ARG A 22 5.62 -13.59 0.02
N TRP A 23 6.83 -13.45 -0.50
CA TRP A 23 7.97 -12.98 0.28
C TRP A 23 7.69 -11.64 0.94
N HIS A 24 8.02 -11.56 2.21
CA HIS A 24 7.83 -10.36 3.05
C HIS A 24 9.11 -9.99 3.83
N ASN A 25 10.26 -10.26 3.26
CA ASN A 25 11.58 -10.03 3.88
C ASN A 25 12.03 -8.56 3.85
N MET A 26 11.13 -7.60 3.74
CA MET A 26 11.43 -6.15 3.75
C MET A 26 12.49 -5.70 2.71
N GLY A 27 12.75 -6.51 1.68
CA GLY A 27 13.80 -6.29 0.68
C GLY A 27 15.20 -6.67 1.16
N LEU A 28 15.31 -7.25 2.31
CA LEU A 28 16.54 -7.87 2.78
C LEU A 28 16.66 -9.21 2.05
N THR A 29 17.66 -9.34 1.22
CA THR A 29 18.10 -10.64 0.73
C THR A 29 18.79 -11.33 1.89
N ASN A 30 18.47 -12.55 2.22
CA ASN A 30 19.08 -13.54 3.15
C ASN A 30 20.39 -13.17 3.87
N GLN A 31 20.75 -11.92 3.93
CA GLN A 31 21.87 -11.41 4.71
C GLN A 31 21.27 -10.86 6.00
N ALA A 32 21.53 -11.56 7.09
CA ALA A 32 21.46 -10.95 8.41
C ALA A 32 22.10 -9.57 8.30
N SER A 33 21.44 -8.54 8.79
CA SER A 33 22.14 -7.31 9.09
C SER A 33 23.32 -7.72 9.97
N VAL A 34 24.49 -7.18 9.72
CA VAL A 34 25.77 -7.56 10.37
C VAL A 34 25.66 -7.50 11.90
N ASP A 35 24.61 -6.89 12.44
CA ASP A 35 24.39 -6.60 13.85
C ASP A 35 23.24 -7.41 14.49
N THR A 36 22.59 -8.33 13.77
CA THR A 36 21.46 -9.10 14.34
C THR A 36 21.74 -10.60 14.33
N GLU A 37 21.49 -11.23 15.48
CA GLU A 37 21.68 -12.67 15.68
C GLU A 37 20.70 -13.50 14.82
N TYR A 38 19.56 -12.90 14.43
CA TYR A 38 18.50 -13.58 13.68
C TYR A 38 18.10 -12.81 12.42
N PRO A 39 18.19 -13.40 11.22
CA PRO A 39 17.80 -12.76 9.95
C PRO A 39 16.36 -12.26 9.90
N VAL A 40 15.46 -12.84 10.68
CA VAL A 40 14.03 -12.50 10.74
C VAL A 40 13.68 -11.55 11.89
N GLU A 41 14.66 -10.95 12.56
CA GLU A 41 14.40 -10.02 13.68
C GLU A 41 13.51 -8.85 13.30
N PHE A 42 13.61 -8.38 12.05
CA PHE A 42 12.73 -7.33 11.52
C PHE A 42 11.22 -7.69 11.63
N LEU A 43 10.87 -8.98 11.62
CA LEU A 43 9.49 -9.40 11.78
C LEU A 43 8.91 -8.91 13.12
N TYR A 44 9.69 -9.04 14.19
CA TYR A 44 9.26 -8.65 15.53
C TYR A 44 9.37 -7.15 15.78
N ARG A 45 10.39 -6.51 15.24
CA ARG A 45 10.64 -5.08 15.47
C ARG A 45 9.82 -4.19 14.55
N GLU A 46 9.74 -4.51 13.25
CA GLU A 46 9.18 -3.61 12.24
C GLU A 46 7.80 -4.05 11.74
N VAL A 47 7.52 -5.36 11.66
CA VAL A 47 6.26 -5.85 11.11
C VAL A 47 5.21 -6.09 12.19
N LEU A 48 5.59 -6.68 13.31
CA LEU A 48 4.71 -7.01 14.43
C LEU A 48 4.79 -5.98 15.58
N GLY A 49 5.60 -4.95 15.43
CA GLY A 49 5.58 -3.83 16.37
C GLY A 49 4.17 -3.23 16.48
N PRO A 50 3.73 -2.74 17.65
CA PRO A 50 2.37 -2.27 17.87
C PRO A 50 1.91 -1.24 16.82
N ASP A 51 2.73 -0.25 16.52
CA ASP A 51 2.40 0.80 15.57
C ASP A 51 2.30 0.27 14.12
N ALA A 52 3.23 -0.59 13.71
CA ALA A 52 3.22 -1.21 12.40
C ALA A 52 2.02 -2.16 12.22
N LEU A 53 1.66 -2.89 13.27
CA LEU A 53 0.49 -3.76 13.26
C LEU A 53 -0.81 -2.95 13.20
N MET A 54 -0.92 -1.89 13.99
CA MET A 54 -2.08 -0.99 13.94
C MET A 54 -2.20 -0.31 12.57
N GLU A 55 -1.11 0.14 11.98
CA GLU A 55 -1.11 0.69 10.63
C GLU A 55 -1.52 -0.37 9.59
N ALA A 56 -1.00 -1.60 9.70
CA ALA A 56 -1.37 -2.68 8.80
C ALA A 56 -2.87 -2.98 8.86
N LEU A 57 -3.45 -3.04 10.05
CA LEU A 57 -4.87 -3.35 10.26
C LEU A 57 -5.80 -2.19 9.88
N SER A 58 -5.42 -0.96 10.19
CA SER A 58 -6.28 0.21 9.98
C SER A 58 -6.17 0.79 8.58
N PHE A 59 -5.03 0.60 7.91
CA PHE A 59 -4.74 1.28 6.66
C PHE A 59 -4.42 0.35 5.49
N PHE A 60 -3.56 -0.65 5.70
CA PHE A 60 -3.09 -1.48 4.58
C PHE A 60 -4.01 -2.64 4.22
N LEU A 61 -4.85 -3.12 5.14
CA LEU A 61 -5.82 -4.17 4.83
C LEU A 61 -7.05 -3.59 4.12
N VAL A 62 -7.23 -3.94 2.85
CA VAL A 62 -8.37 -3.49 2.05
C VAL A 62 -9.26 -4.68 1.73
N ARG A 63 -10.52 -4.62 2.17
CA ARG A 63 -11.53 -5.62 1.85
C ARG A 63 -12.14 -5.33 0.49
N VAL A 64 -11.88 -6.20 -0.47
CA VAL A 64 -12.53 -6.17 -1.79
C VAL A 64 -13.81 -6.99 -1.72
N PRO A 65 -14.98 -6.39 -1.98
CA PRO A 65 -16.27 -7.12 -1.93
C PRO A 65 -16.35 -8.16 -3.05
N GLN A 66 -17.27 -9.10 -2.87
CA GLN A 66 -17.69 -10.00 -3.95
C GLN A 66 -18.22 -9.18 -5.12
N ARG A 67 -17.99 -9.66 -6.32
CA ARG A 67 -18.60 -9.15 -7.55
C ARG A 67 -19.27 -10.30 -8.26
N ASP A 68 -20.55 -10.15 -8.55
CA ASP A 68 -21.30 -11.09 -9.38
C ASP A 68 -20.88 -10.99 -10.85
N ALA A 69 -21.14 -12.06 -11.61
CA ALA A 69 -20.88 -12.06 -13.05
C ALA A 69 -21.72 -10.98 -13.74
N GLN A 70 -21.06 -10.17 -14.55
CA GLN A 70 -21.68 -9.16 -15.40
C GLN A 70 -21.08 -9.27 -16.80
N ASP A 71 -21.86 -9.04 -17.85
CA ASP A 71 -21.56 -9.20 -19.26
C ASP A 71 -20.12 -9.68 -19.63
N ASP A 72 -19.12 -8.80 -19.54
CA ASP A 72 -17.72 -9.15 -19.88
C ASP A 72 -16.85 -9.44 -18.65
N ARG A 73 -17.40 -9.55 -17.44
CA ARG A 73 -16.65 -9.73 -16.20
C ARG A 73 -17.08 -10.98 -15.45
N PRO A 74 -16.15 -11.92 -15.20
CA PRO A 74 -16.45 -13.11 -14.44
C PRO A 74 -16.78 -12.79 -12.97
N GLU A 75 -17.55 -13.66 -12.34
CA GLU A 75 -17.74 -13.64 -10.91
C GLU A 75 -16.39 -13.64 -10.18
N ARG A 76 -16.33 -12.87 -9.10
CA ARG A 76 -15.15 -12.82 -8.23
C ARG A 76 -15.57 -12.86 -6.77
N PRO A 77 -15.11 -13.86 -5.99
CA PRO A 77 -15.37 -13.93 -4.56
C PRO A 77 -14.74 -12.73 -3.83
N ALA A 78 -15.31 -12.38 -2.68
CA ALA A 78 -14.70 -11.39 -1.80
C ALA A 78 -13.32 -11.85 -1.33
N PHE A 79 -12.37 -10.93 -1.28
CA PHE A 79 -11.01 -11.22 -0.80
C PHE A 79 -10.42 -10.00 -0.08
N THR A 80 -9.30 -10.21 0.59
CA THR A 80 -8.59 -9.14 1.27
C THR A 80 -7.29 -8.85 0.53
N LEU A 81 -7.05 -7.58 0.22
CA LEU A 81 -5.76 -7.10 -0.26
C LEU A 81 -4.87 -6.76 0.93
N PHE A 82 -3.61 -7.13 0.82
CA PHE A 82 -2.53 -6.70 1.68
C PHE A 82 -1.32 -6.35 0.80
N PRO A 83 -0.63 -5.25 1.01
CA PRO A 83 0.47 -4.84 0.14
C PRO A 83 1.66 -5.79 0.28
N ARG A 84 2.38 -5.96 -0.82
CA ARG A 84 3.73 -6.53 -0.76
C ARG A 84 4.65 -5.55 -0.03
N TYR A 85 5.74 -6.04 0.57
CA TYR A 85 6.64 -5.20 1.36
C TYR A 85 7.10 -3.93 0.61
N HIS A 86 7.43 -4.03 -0.68
CA HIS A 86 7.89 -2.88 -1.47
C HIS A 86 6.80 -1.83 -1.68
N GLN A 87 5.52 -2.24 -1.73
CA GLN A 87 4.39 -1.33 -1.87
C GLN A 87 4.19 -0.54 -0.57
N SER A 88 4.07 -1.22 0.57
CA SER A 88 3.93 -0.57 1.88
C SER A 88 5.12 0.33 2.21
N ARG A 89 6.35 -0.15 1.95
CA ARG A 89 7.57 0.65 2.14
C ARG A 89 7.57 1.92 1.29
N THR A 90 7.15 1.83 0.03
CA THR A 90 7.06 3.01 -0.85
C THR A 90 6.04 4.00 -0.33
N VAL A 91 4.85 3.53 0.03
CA VAL A 91 3.77 4.40 0.56
C VAL A 91 4.23 5.12 1.83
N ARG A 92 4.83 4.39 2.80
CA ARG A 92 5.37 4.97 4.02
C ARG A 92 6.42 6.03 3.74
N LYS A 93 7.46 5.68 2.96
CA LYS A 93 8.56 6.60 2.66
C LYS A 93 8.12 7.89 1.97
N VAL A 94 7.18 7.81 1.05
CA VAL A 94 6.68 9.01 0.36
C VAL A 94 5.86 9.86 1.34
N ALA A 95 4.97 9.25 2.12
CA ALA A 95 4.15 9.96 3.09
C ALA A 95 5.00 10.62 4.19
N GLU A 96 5.98 9.92 4.73
CA GLU A 96 6.94 10.43 5.72
C GLU A 96 7.72 11.61 5.14
N SER A 97 8.32 11.44 3.96
CA SER A 97 9.10 12.49 3.31
C SER A 97 8.28 13.75 3.02
N ILE A 98 7.00 13.61 2.62
CA ILE A 98 6.09 14.75 2.45
C ILE A 98 5.84 15.45 3.78
N SER A 99 5.54 14.69 4.83
CA SER A 99 5.27 15.24 6.15
C SER A 99 6.47 15.95 6.76
N GLU A 100 7.67 15.37 6.65
CA GLU A 100 8.93 15.96 7.10
C GLU A 100 9.26 17.24 6.33
N HIS A 101 9.13 17.20 5.00
CA HIS A 101 9.37 18.38 4.18
C HIS A 101 8.41 19.51 4.51
N PHE A 102 7.12 19.21 4.66
CA PHE A 102 6.14 20.19 5.04
C PHE A 102 6.44 20.79 6.43
N ALA A 103 6.82 19.97 7.40
CA ALA A 103 7.20 20.45 8.72
C ALA A 103 8.41 21.39 8.69
N ALA A 104 9.34 21.18 7.76
CA ALA A 104 10.55 22.00 7.62
C ALA A 104 10.35 23.26 6.77
N SER A 105 9.53 23.23 5.74
CA SER A 105 9.41 24.31 4.74
C SER A 105 8.02 24.92 4.60
N GLY A 106 6.98 24.27 5.12
CA GLY A 106 5.58 24.66 4.89
C GLY A 106 5.06 24.33 3.50
N ASP A 107 5.80 23.55 2.70
CA ASP A 107 5.48 23.20 1.32
C ASP A 107 5.57 21.67 1.10
N ILE A 108 4.84 21.17 0.09
CA ILE A 108 4.83 19.75 -0.30
C ILE A 108 5.52 19.50 -1.65
N GLY A 109 6.29 20.48 -2.14
CA GLY A 109 6.79 20.59 -3.50
C GLY A 109 7.86 19.59 -3.98
N HIS A 110 8.05 18.45 -3.30
CA HIS A 110 8.98 17.41 -3.73
C HIS A 110 8.47 16.60 -4.93
N LYS A 111 9.39 16.21 -5.80
CA LYS A 111 9.15 15.27 -6.89
C LYS A 111 9.72 13.91 -6.55
N TYR A 112 8.92 12.87 -6.72
CA TYR A 112 9.31 11.49 -6.45
C TYR A 112 9.27 10.67 -7.73
N LEU A 113 10.30 9.87 -7.95
CA LEU A 113 10.33 8.84 -8.99
C LEU A 113 10.25 7.47 -8.32
N ILE A 114 9.15 6.74 -8.57
CA ILE A 114 8.95 5.40 -8.04
C ILE A 114 9.13 4.41 -9.19
N ASN A 115 10.24 3.67 -9.15
CA ASN A 115 10.56 2.67 -10.17
C ASN A 115 10.28 1.27 -9.64
N HIS A 116 9.21 0.67 -10.12
CA HIS A 116 8.84 -0.71 -9.84
C HIS A 116 8.83 -1.53 -11.13
N SER A 117 9.23 -2.81 -11.04
CA SER A 117 9.23 -3.74 -12.18
C SER A 117 7.81 -3.97 -12.75
N ALA A 118 7.72 -4.49 -13.96
CA ALA A 118 6.44 -4.91 -14.53
C ALA A 118 5.80 -6.01 -13.67
N GLY A 119 4.48 -5.98 -13.50
CA GLY A 119 3.76 -6.95 -12.65
C GLY A 119 3.93 -6.79 -11.15
N SER A 120 4.61 -5.75 -10.67
CA SER A 120 4.81 -5.49 -9.22
C SER A 120 3.56 -4.98 -8.50
N GLY A 121 2.46 -4.68 -9.23
CA GLY A 121 1.25 -4.09 -8.65
C GLY A 121 1.32 -2.57 -8.49
N LYS A 122 1.94 -1.86 -9.43
CA LYS A 122 2.05 -0.39 -9.42
C LYS A 122 0.72 0.32 -9.23
N THR A 123 -0.33 -0.15 -9.90
CA THR A 123 -1.68 0.41 -9.78
C THR A 123 -2.16 0.40 -8.33
N LEU A 124 -2.06 -0.74 -7.65
CA LEU A 124 -2.41 -0.84 -6.24
C LEU A 124 -1.51 0.04 -5.35
N THR A 125 -0.22 0.16 -5.69
CA THR A 125 0.67 1.09 -4.95
C THR A 125 0.19 2.53 -5.07
N MET A 126 -0.26 2.95 -6.26
CA MET A 126 -0.86 4.28 -6.46
C MET A 126 -2.13 4.47 -5.65
N CYS A 127 -3.00 3.44 -5.58
CA CYS A 127 -4.22 3.49 -4.79
C CYS A 127 -3.93 3.65 -3.29
N TRP A 128 -3.04 2.82 -2.72
CA TRP A 128 -2.60 2.99 -1.32
C TRP A 128 -1.94 4.34 -1.06
N LEU A 129 -1.13 4.82 -2.01
CA LEU A 129 -0.50 6.13 -1.86
C LEU A 129 -1.53 7.26 -1.87
N ALA A 130 -2.49 7.23 -2.79
CA ALA A 130 -3.56 8.22 -2.85
C ALA A 130 -4.39 8.24 -1.55
N ASP A 131 -4.75 7.06 -1.05
CA ASP A 131 -5.48 6.90 0.21
C ASP A 131 -4.68 7.43 1.40
N ARG A 132 -3.37 7.13 1.45
CA ARG A 132 -2.47 7.62 2.49
C ARG A 132 -2.31 9.14 2.44
N LEU A 133 -2.10 9.72 1.28
CA LEU A 133 -1.96 11.17 1.11
C LEU A 133 -3.23 11.92 1.51
N HIS A 134 -4.40 11.40 1.12
CA HIS A 134 -5.68 11.97 1.52
C HIS A 134 -5.91 11.91 3.05
N SER A 135 -5.25 11.00 3.73
CA SER A 135 -5.35 10.81 5.19
C SER A 135 -4.28 11.56 5.98
N LEU A 136 -3.39 12.31 5.34
CA LEU A 136 -2.38 13.12 6.04
C LEU A 136 -2.98 14.41 6.59
N PHE A 137 -2.55 14.76 7.79
CA PHE A 137 -2.89 16.02 8.45
C PHE A 137 -1.64 16.86 8.69
N LYS A 138 -1.82 18.18 8.72
CA LYS A 138 -0.77 19.11 9.12
C LYS A 138 -0.38 18.84 10.58
N PRO A 139 0.90 18.87 10.93
CA PRO A 139 1.36 18.58 12.28
C PRO A 139 0.62 19.41 13.34
N GLY A 140 0.08 18.74 14.36
CA GLY A 140 -0.62 19.39 15.47
C GLY A 140 -1.98 20.01 15.15
N THR A 141 -2.56 19.73 13.98
CA THR A 141 -3.85 20.27 13.56
C THR A 141 -4.80 19.18 13.05
N SER A 142 -6.08 19.54 12.86
CA SER A 142 -7.07 18.69 12.18
C SER A 142 -7.22 19.03 10.70
N GLU A 143 -6.37 19.90 10.16
CA GLU A 143 -6.40 20.28 8.75
C GLU A 143 -5.68 19.27 7.89
N LYS A 144 -6.27 18.96 6.74
CA LYS A 144 -5.63 18.09 5.74
C LYS A 144 -4.33 18.70 5.23
N LEU A 145 -3.31 17.87 5.08
CA LEU A 145 -2.06 18.26 4.44
C LEU A 145 -2.20 18.30 2.92
N VAL A 146 -3.01 17.41 2.36
CA VAL A 146 -3.26 17.27 0.93
C VAL A 146 -4.77 17.38 0.69
N ASP A 147 -5.19 18.42 -0.03
CA ASP A 147 -6.60 18.67 -0.33
C ASP A 147 -7.10 17.78 -1.47
N MET A 148 -6.26 17.50 -2.46
CA MET A 148 -6.64 16.76 -3.66
C MET A 148 -5.47 15.95 -4.22
N VAL A 149 -5.78 14.74 -4.69
CA VAL A 149 -4.82 13.86 -5.37
C VAL A 149 -5.30 13.62 -6.79
N PHE A 150 -4.48 13.95 -7.78
CA PHE A 150 -4.74 13.65 -9.19
C PHE A 150 -3.95 12.43 -9.63
N ILE A 151 -4.63 11.44 -10.19
CA ILE A 151 -4.01 10.28 -10.84
C ILE A 151 -4.16 10.46 -12.35
N LEU A 152 -3.04 10.58 -13.04
CA LEU A 152 -2.99 10.72 -14.49
C LEU A 152 -2.50 9.42 -15.11
N THR A 153 -3.24 8.92 -16.09
CA THR A 153 -2.90 7.70 -16.82
C THR A 153 -2.90 7.98 -18.32
N ASP A 154 -2.02 7.32 -19.05
CA ASP A 154 -1.87 7.45 -20.50
C ASP A 154 -2.80 6.53 -21.31
N ARG A 155 -3.42 5.55 -20.65
CA ARG A 155 -4.24 4.51 -21.29
C ARG A 155 -5.62 4.39 -20.65
N LYS A 156 -6.66 4.34 -21.49
CA LYS A 156 -8.05 4.17 -21.03
C LYS A 156 -8.27 2.88 -20.20
N SER A 157 -7.64 1.79 -20.59
CA SER A 157 -7.73 0.52 -19.85
C SER A 157 -7.10 0.62 -18.44
N LEU A 158 -6.02 1.38 -18.31
CA LEU A 158 -5.39 1.61 -17.02
C LEU A 158 -6.24 2.52 -16.14
N ASP A 159 -6.86 3.55 -16.72
CA ASP A 159 -7.79 4.45 -16.04
C ASP A 159 -8.96 3.66 -15.41
N THR A 160 -9.59 2.77 -16.18
CA THR A 160 -10.67 1.91 -15.67
C THR A 160 -10.19 1.04 -14.51
N ASN A 161 -9.03 0.40 -14.63
CA ASN A 161 -8.48 -0.46 -13.58
C ASN A 161 -8.15 0.32 -12.30
N VAL A 162 -7.51 1.50 -12.43
CA VAL A 162 -7.20 2.37 -11.28
C VAL A 162 -8.47 2.78 -10.56
N ARG A 163 -9.49 3.16 -11.30
CA ARG A 163 -10.77 3.56 -10.72
C ARG A 163 -11.44 2.43 -9.95
N GLU A 164 -11.54 1.25 -10.55
CA GLU A 164 -12.12 0.07 -9.90
C GLU A 164 -11.36 -0.31 -8.64
N ASP A 165 -10.03 -0.20 -8.67
CA ASP A 165 -9.21 -0.46 -7.50
C ASP A 165 -9.45 0.60 -6.41
N LEU A 166 -9.51 1.89 -6.75
CA LEU A 166 -9.77 2.99 -5.80
C LEU A 166 -11.12 2.86 -5.10
N GLU A 167 -12.15 2.38 -5.78
CA GLU A 167 -13.49 2.17 -5.20
C GLU A 167 -13.49 1.16 -4.02
N ASN A 168 -12.44 0.34 -3.91
CA ASN A 168 -12.28 -0.60 -2.79
C ASN A 168 -11.64 0.05 -1.55
N PHE A 169 -11.04 1.24 -1.68
CA PHE A 169 -10.38 1.93 -0.57
C PHE A 169 -11.38 2.77 0.22
N THR A 170 -11.51 2.47 1.51
CA THR A 170 -12.59 2.99 2.36
C THR A 170 -12.59 4.51 2.47
N HIS A 171 -11.42 5.13 2.58
CA HIS A 171 -11.29 6.57 2.75
C HIS A 171 -11.51 7.35 1.45
N LEU A 172 -11.51 6.68 0.30
CA LEU A 172 -11.64 7.31 -1.02
C LEU A 172 -13.00 7.11 -1.66
N LYS A 173 -13.86 6.23 -1.13
CA LYS A 173 -15.16 5.86 -1.73
C LYS A 173 -16.06 7.06 -2.07
N GLU A 174 -16.04 8.09 -1.23
CA GLU A 174 -16.91 9.27 -1.39
C GLU A 174 -16.23 10.43 -2.15
N VAL A 175 -14.93 10.32 -2.41
CA VAL A 175 -14.11 11.43 -2.93
C VAL A 175 -13.54 11.16 -4.32
N VAL A 176 -13.70 9.95 -4.85
CA VAL A 176 -13.20 9.61 -6.20
C VAL A 176 -14.11 10.22 -7.26
N GLY A 177 -13.59 11.18 -8.00
CA GLY A 177 -14.25 11.83 -9.13
C GLY A 177 -13.49 11.66 -10.43
N LEU A 178 -14.20 11.75 -11.56
CA LEU A 178 -13.58 11.83 -12.89
C LEU A 178 -13.43 13.29 -13.28
N ALA A 179 -12.21 13.69 -13.64
CA ALA A 179 -12.03 14.92 -14.39
C ALA A 179 -12.63 14.71 -15.80
N ARG A 180 -13.77 15.32 -16.07
CA ARG A 180 -14.35 15.35 -17.42
C ARG A 180 -13.69 16.46 -18.21
N LYS A 181 -13.30 16.16 -19.46
CA LYS A 181 -12.90 17.16 -20.43
C LYS A 181 -14.08 18.04 -20.82
#